data_ecfeb487454a6c5eeee4c8b2cf82defb
#
_entry.id   ecfeb487454a6c5eeee4c8b2cf82defb
#
_cell.length_a   1.000
_cell.length_b   1.000
_cell.length_c   1.000
_cell.angle_alpha   90.00
_cell.angle_beta   90.00
_cell.angle_gamma   90.00
#
_symmetry.space_group_name_H-M   'P 1'
#
loop_
_entity.id
_entity.type
_entity.pdbx_description
1 polymer ?
#
loop_
_entity_poly.entity_id
_entity_poly.type
_entity_poly.pdbx_seq_one_letter_code
_entity_poly.pdbx_strand_id
1 'polypeptide(L)'
;MSNGRPGWGRRPAAPCAVVAAGLIALSACTGPGADQAGQVADSFTRLAPDDPGKACDLLAPRTHEEVEKAADKSCAEALPDGDLPDPSRLLSVEVYGHDAIARFGNDTVFLARFPEGWRITAAGCQAGPSDAKPYDCDISGG
;
A
#
# COMPACT_ATOMS: atom_id res chain seq x y z
N MET A 1 25.86 -83.28 23.71
CA MET A 1 26.80 -82.47 22.91
C MET A 1 25.98 -81.72 21.90
N SER A 2 26.27 -80.42 21.66
CA SER A 2 25.79 -79.48 20.61
C SER A 2 24.57 -78.68 20.97
N ASN A 3 24.76 -77.66 21.51
CA ASN A 3 24.57 -76.22 21.24
C ASN A 3 23.53 -75.86 20.20
N GLY A 4 22.31 -75.50 20.61
CA GLY A 4 21.35 -74.74 19.84
C GLY A 4 21.25 -73.35 20.41
N ARG A 5 21.70 -72.33 19.67
CA ARG A 5 21.56 -70.94 20.05
C ARG A 5 20.20 -70.42 19.56
N PRO A 6 19.43 -69.74 20.40
CA PRO A 6 18.21 -69.05 19.90
C PRO A 6 18.57 -67.77 19.20
N GLY A 7 18.03 -67.63 17.97
CA GLY A 7 18.14 -66.41 17.15
C GLY A 7 17.30 -65.28 17.74
N TRP A 8 17.96 -64.20 17.97
CA TRP A 8 17.32 -62.94 18.32
C TRP A 8 16.75 -62.27 17.06
N GLY A 9 15.44 -62.31 16.92
CA GLY A 9 14.72 -61.60 15.90
C GLY A 9 14.79 -60.10 16.16
N ARG A 10 15.48 -59.39 15.28
CA ARG A 10 15.45 -57.95 15.23
C ARG A 10 14.08 -57.51 14.66
N ARG A 11 13.30 -56.80 15.46
CA ARG A 11 12.11 -56.10 15.02
C ARG A 11 12.55 -54.89 14.24
N PRO A 12 12.06 -54.66 13.00
CA PRO A 12 12.29 -53.39 12.32
C PRO A 12 11.44 -52.29 12.98
N ALA A 13 12.10 -51.26 13.44
CA ALA A 13 11.44 -50.04 13.86
C ALA A 13 10.83 -49.35 12.63
N ALA A 14 9.53 -49.17 12.67
CA ALA A 14 8.83 -48.37 11.65
C ALA A 14 9.18 -46.89 11.82
N PRO A 15 9.58 -46.16 10.77
CA PRO A 15 9.73 -44.72 10.89
C PRO A 15 8.35 -44.08 10.94
N CYS A 16 8.08 -43.35 12.03
CA CYS A 16 6.97 -42.38 12.06
C CYS A 16 7.19 -41.33 11.02
N ALA A 17 6.43 -41.42 9.93
CA ALA A 17 6.34 -40.31 8.96
C ALA A 17 5.60 -39.16 9.62
N VAL A 18 6.34 -38.12 10.03
CA VAL A 18 5.80 -36.85 10.44
C VAL A 18 5.39 -36.13 9.14
N VAL A 19 4.11 -36.16 8.82
CA VAL A 19 3.53 -35.29 7.79
C VAL A 19 3.48 -33.89 8.37
N ALA A 20 4.51 -33.08 8.06
CA ALA A 20 4.47 -31.64 8.26
C ALA A 20 3.49 -31.05 7.24
N ALA A 21 2.26 -30.77 7.69
CA ALA A 21 1.32 -29.97 6.92
C ALA A 21 1.89 -28.55 6.81
N GLY A 22 2.55 -28.24 5.70
CA GLY A 22 3.03 -26.91 5.37
C GLY A 22 1.82 -26.01 5.13
N LEU A 23 1.53 -25.12 6.07
CA LEU A 23 0.69 -23.95 5.85
C LEU A 23 1.41 -23.08 4.83
N ILE A 24 1.01 -23.18 3.56
CA ILE A 24 1.40 -22.22 2.53
C ILE A 24 0.64 -20.94 2.87
N ALA A 25 1.28 -20.04 3.61
CA ALA A 25 0.83 -18.66 3.70
C ALA A 25 0.92 -18.08 2.28
N LEU A 26 -0.24 -17.83 1.66
CA LEU A 26 -0.30 -16.99 0.47
C LEU A 26 0.13 -15.58 0.89
N SER A 27 1.44 -15.32 0.84
CA SER A 27 1.96 -13.96 0.90
C SER A 27 1.44 -13.26 -0.35
N ALA A 28 0.45 -12.39 -0.17
CA ALA A 28 0.08 -11.45 -1.20
C ALA A 28 1.37 -10.74 -1.63
N CYS A 29 1.74 -10.87 -2.91
CA CYS A 29 2.91 -10.20 -3.47
C CYS A 29 2.65 -8.69 -3.50
N THR A 30 2.82 -8.03 -2.36
CA THR A 30 2.98 -6.59 -2.30
C THR A 30 4.37 -6.29 -2.84
N GLY A 31 4.46 -5.54 -3.93
CA GLY A 31 5.74 -5.18 -4.54
C GLY A 31 6.64 -4.43 -3.56
N PRO A 32 7.98 -4.41 -3.78
CA PRO A 32 8.90 -3.72 -2.90
C PRO A 32 8.53 -2.23 -2.77
N GLY A 33 8.43 -1.75 -1.53
CA GLY A 33 8.05 -0.36 -1.21
C GLY A 33 6.56 -0.12 -0.99
N ALA A 34 5.70 -1.16 -1.07
CA ALA A 34 4.26 -1.02 -0.81
C ALA A 34 3.96 -0.50 0.61
N ASP A 35 4.69 -0.99 1.63
CA ASP A 35 4.53 -0.53 3.01
C ASP A 35 4.86 0.96 3.14
N GLN A 36 5.92 1.43 2.48
CA GLN A 36 6.32 2.83 2.50
C GLN A 36 5.32 3.71 1.76
N ALA A 37 4.86 3.29 0.58
CA ALA A 37 3.82 3.99 -0.16
C ALA A 37 2.52 4.09 0.65
N GLY A 38 2.12 3.00 1.30
CA GLY A 38 0.95 2.95 2.18
C GLY A 38 1.06 3.89 3.37
N GLN A 39 2.23 3.97 4.02
CA GLN A 39 2.48 4.90 5.12
C GLN A 39 2.37 6.36 4.68
N VAL A 40 2.91 6.70 3.52
CA VAL A 40 2.81 8.06 2.97
C VAL A 40 1.36 8.41 2.65
N ALA A 41 0.63 7.52 1.99
CA ALA A 41 -0.78 7.72 1.66
C ALA A 41 -1.65 7.86 2.93
N ASP A 42 -1.49 6.97 3.92
CA ASP A 42 -2.25 7.03 5.18
C ASP A 42 -1.91 8.31 5.99
N SER A 43 -0.62 8.70 6.01
CA SER A 43 -0.21 9.96 6.65
C SER A 43 -0.84 11.17 5.97
N PHE A 44 -0.86 11.20 4.64
CA PHE A 44 -1.47 12.29 3.88
C PHE A 44 -2.95 12.43 4.20
N THR A 45 -3.74 11.36 4.11
CA THR A 45 -5.18 11.42 4.34
C THR A 45 -5.54 11.88 5.75
N ARG A 46 -4.73 11.52 6.75
CA ARG A 46 -4.92 11.98 8.14
C ARG A 46 -4.47 13.41 8.37
N LEU A 47 -3.36 13.82 7.76
CA LEU A 47 -2.82 15.16 7.94
C LEU A 47 -3.58 16.23 7.17
N ALA A 48 -4.19 15.88 6.04
CA ALA A 48 -4.89 16.86 5.20
C ALA A 48 -5.91 17.70 5.97
N PRO A 49 -6.79 17.13 6.84
CA PRO A 49 -7.70 17.91 7.68
C PRO A 49 -7.05 18.54 8.92
N ASP A 50 -6.04 17.88 9.52
CA ASP A 50 -5.52 18.26 10.84
C ASP A 50 -4.28 19.16 10.79
N ASP A 51 -3.39 18.91 9.84
CA ASP A 51 -2.13 19.65 9.63
C ASP A 51 -1.82 19.74 8.13
N PRO A 52 -2.57 20.58 7.40
CA PRO A 52 -2.45 20.68 5.94
C PRO A 52 -1.05 21.10 5.48
N GLY A 53 -0.28 21.81 6.28
CA GLY A 53 1.10 22.15 5.96
C GLY A 53 1.98 20.91 5.82
N LYS A 54 1.87 19.99 6.77
CA LYS A 54 2.59 18.70 6.69
C LYS A 54 2.04 17.78 5.60
N ALA A 55 0.73 17.83 5.33
CA ALA A 55 0.17 17.09 4.20
C ALA A 55 0.75 17.58 2.87
N CYS A 56 0.90 18.88 2.69
CA CYS A 56 1.52 19.49 1.52
C CYS A 56 2.96 19.01 1.27
N ASP A 57 3.73 18.76 2.34
CA ASP A 57 5.10 18.23 2.26
C ASP A 57 5.13 16.81 1.67
N LEU A 58 4.02 16.09 1.68
CA LEU A 58 3.90 14.74 1.11
C LEU A 58 3.50 14.75 -0.37
N LEU A 59 3.08 15.88 -0.92
CA LEU A 59 2.74 16.00 -2.33
C LEU A 59 3.98 15.93 -3.23
N ALA A 60 3.81 15.39 -4.42
CA ALA A 60 4.80 15.53 -5.48
C ALA A 60 4.93 17.02 -5.85
N PRO A 61 6.11 17.49 -6.27
CA PRO A 61 6.33 18.92 -6.54
C PRO A 61 5.29 19.52 -7.49
N ARG A 62 4.97 18.83 -8.58
CA ARG A 62 3.98 19.28 -9.54
C ARG A 62 2.56 19.31 -8.96
N THR A 63 2.20 18.30 -8.16
CA THR A 63 0.89 18.25 -7.50
C THR A 63 0.74 19.41 -6.52
N HIS A 64 1.78 19.70 -5.75
CA HIS A 64 1.83 20.85 -4.85
C HIS A 64 1.59 22.17 -5.60
N GLU A 65 2.32 22.39 -6.70
CA GLU A 65 2.16 23.59 -7.55
C GLU A 65 0.76 23.70 -8.14
N GLU A 66 0.15 22.60 -8.60
CA GLU A 66 -1.19 22.62 -9.18
C GLU A 66 -2.27 22.91 -8.11
N VAL A 67 -2.10 22.40 -6.87
CA VAL A 67 -2.99 22.73 -5.75
C VAL A 67 -2.96 24.24 -5.47
N GLU A 68 -1.77 24.83 -5.37
CA GLU A 68 -1.63 26.27 -5.14
C GLU A 68 -2.21 27.12 -6.28
N LYS A 69 -1.93 26.72 -7.50
CA LYS A 69 -2.39 27.40 -8.70
C LYS A 69 -3.91 27.34 -8.87
N ALA A 70 -4.51 26.16 -8.58
CA ALA A 70 -5.96 25.98 -8.72
C ALA A 70 -6.74 26.84 -7.73
N ALA A 71 -6.23 27.01 -6.52
CA ALA A 71 -6.88 27.78 -5.46
C ALA A 71 -6.44 29.25 -5.38
N ASP A 72 -5.36 29.63 -6.08
CA ASP A 72 -4.68 30.94 -5.93
C ASP A 72 -4.33 31.24 -4.45
N LYS A 73 -3.87 30.21 -3.73
CA LYS A 73 -3.52 30.23 -2.30
C LYS A 73 -2.31 29.36 -2.05
N SER A 74 -1.70 29.47 -0.86
CA SER A 74 -0.72 28.50 -0.43
C SER A 74 -1.35 27.10 -0.29
N CYS A 75 -0.54 26.06 -0.49
CA CYS A 75 -1.02 24.68 -0.39
C CYS A 75 -1.72 24.41 0.95
N ALA A 76 -1.16 24.90 2.06
CA ALA A 76 -1.74 24.72 3.40
C ALA A 76 -3.11 25.40 3.58
N GLU A 77 -3.38 26.47 2.84
CA GLU A 77 -4.68 27.14 2.81
C GLU A 77 -5.66 26.51 1.84
N ALA A 78 -5.13 25.92 0.76
CA ALA A 78 -5.92 25.29 -0.29
C ALA A 78 -6.46 23.92 0.08
N LEU A 79 -5.67 23.07 0.77
CA LEU A 79 -6.04 21.69 1.09
C LEU A 79 -7.33 21.57 1.93
N PRO A 80 -7.55 22.38 3.00
CA PRO A 80 -8.78 22.29 3.79
C PRO A 80 -10.05 22.72 3.04
N ASP A 81 -9.88 23.57 2.00
CA ASP A 81 -10.98 24.03 1.17
C ASP A 81 -11.32 23.04 0.04
N GLY A 82 -10.48 22.03 -0.15
CA GLY A 82 -10.71 20.95 -1.12
C GLY A 82 -11.77 19.96 -0.64
N ASP A 83 -12.40 19.27 -1.59
CA ASP A 83 -13.42 18.24 -1.32
C ASP A 83 -12.80 16.87 -0.99
N LEU A 84 -11.59 16.86 -0.36
CA LEU A 84 -10.95 15.62 0.01
C LEU A 84 -11.82 14.80 0.97
N PRO A 85 -11.97 13.49 0.74
CA PRO A 85 -12.76 12.63 1.61
C PRO A 85 -12.19 12.58 3.04
N ASP A 86 -13.07 12.38 4.02
CA ASP A 86 -12.65 12.11 5.39
C ASP A 86 -11.71 10.90 5.45
N PRO A 87 -10.72 10.91 6.37
CA PRO A 87 -9.80 9.79 6.54
C PRO A 87 -10.53 8.47 6.74
N SER A 88 -10.15 7.46 6.00
CA SER A 88 -10.72 6.12 6.09
C SER A 88 -9.63 5.05 6.15
N ARG A 89 -10.03 3.79 6.31
CA ARG A 89 -9.07 2.69 6.42
C ARG A 89 -8.40 2.42 5.09
N LEU A 90 -7.06 2.29 5.12
CA LEU A 90 -6.28 1.75 4.01
C LEU A 90 -6.63 0.26 3.80
N LEU A 91 -7.05 -0.10 2.60
CA LEU A 91 -7.48 -1.43 2.21
C LEU A 91 -6.39 -2.20 1.46
N SER A 92 -5.74 -1.56 0.50
CA SER A 92 -4.67 -2.18 -0.30
C SER A 92 -3.69 -1.15 -0.84
N VAL A 93 -2.47 -1.61 -1.12
CA VAL A 93 -1.44 -0.86 -1.85
C VAL A 93 -0.87 -1.76 -2.93
N GLU A 94 -0.85 -1.27 -4.16
CA GLU A 94 -0.27 -1.93 -5.31
C GLU A 94 0.84 -1.06 -5.88
N VAL A 95 2.00 -1.67 -6.16
CA VAL A 95 3.18 -0.98 -6.71
C VAL A 95 3.44 -1.45 -8.12
N TYR A 96 3.58 -0.52 -9.03
CA TYR A 96 3.85 -0.71 -10.45
C TYR A 96 5.12 0.06 -10.85
N GLY A 97 6.27 -0.55 -10.66
CA GLY A 97 7.55 0.10 -10.94
C GLY A 97 7.82 1.30 -10.04
N HIS A 98 7.68 2.51 -10.58
CA HIS A 98 7.87 3.76 -9.85
C HIS A 98 6.56 4.39 -9.35
N ASP A 99 5.43 3.77 -9.64
CA ASP A 99 4.11 4.27 -9.28
C ASP A 99 3.46 3.34 -8.26
N ALA A 100 2.54 3.87 -7.45
CA ALA A 100 1.73 3.10 -6.53
C ALA A 100 0.30 3.62 -6.48
N ILE A 101 -0.62 2.71 -6.16
CA ILE A 101 -2.02 3.00 -5.91
C ILE A 101 -2.36 2.51 -4.51
N ALA A 102 -2.79 3.42 -3.65
CA ALA A 102 -3.30 3.14 -2.32
C ALA A 102 -4.82 3.30 -2.33
N ARG A 103 -5.56 2.23 -2.01
CA ARG A 103 -7.02 2.24 -1.96
C ARG A 103 -7.48 2.28 -0.52
N PHE A 104 -8.33 3.24 -0.24
CA PHE A 104 -9.04 3.43 1.03
C PHE A 104 -10.50 3.05 0.89
N GLY A 105 -11.24 3.05 1.99
CA GLY A 105 -12.67 2.73 1.97
C GLY A 105 -13.52 3.69 1.14
N ASN A 106 -13.08 4.94 1.01
CA ASN A 106 -13.80 6.03 0.32
C ASN A 106 -12.92 6.87 -0.60
N ASP A 107 -11.67 6.48 -0.82
CA ASP A 107 -10.71 7.25 -1.62
C ASP A 107 -9.71 6.34 -2.31
N THR A 108 -9.14 6.81 -3.40
CA THR A 108 -7.95 6.24 -4.04
C THR A 108 -6.88 7.32 -4.16
N VAL A 109 -5.68 6.99 -3.71
CA VAL A 109 -4.52 7.88 -3.72
C VAL A 109 -3.46 7.31 -4.63
N PHE A 110 -2.92 8.13 -5.53
CA PHE A 110 -1.84 7.77 -6.43
C PHE A 110 -0.53 8.37 -5.92
N LEU A 111 0.54 7.58 -6.03
CA LEU A 111 1.87 7.98 -5.60
C LEU A 111 2.88 7.67 -6.69
N ALA A 112 3.96 8.44 -6.70
CA ALA A 112 5.16 8.13 -7.48
C ALA A 112 6.39 8.14 -6.58
N ARG A 113 7.42 7.39 -6.99
CA ARG A 113 8.69 7.30 -6.28
C ARG A 113 9.66 8.37 -6.80
N PHE A 114 10.12 9.21 -5.89
CA PHE A 114 11.16 10.22 -6.08
C PHE A 114 12.44 9.79 -5.36
N PRO A 115 13.59 10.46 -5.58
CA PRO A 115 14.84 10.18 -4.85
C PRO A 115 14.67 10.25 -3.34
N GLU A 116 13.81 11.15 -2.84
CA GLU A 116 13.53 11.37 -1.42
C GLU A 116 12.49 10.40 -0.85
N GLY A 117 11.83 9.59 -1.68
CA GLY A 117 10.81 8.63 -1.30
C GLY A 117 9.50 8.77 -2.08
N TRP A 118 8.46 8.16 -1.57
CA TRP A 118 7.13 8.24 -2.17
C TRP A 118 6.48 9.61 -1.96
N ARG A 119 5.81 10.12 -3.00
CA ARG A 119 5.07 11.38 -2.99
C ARG A 119 3.68 11.19 -3.61
N ILE A 120 2.70 11.93 -3.10
CA ILE A 120 1.33 11.92 -3.62
C ILE A 120 1.27 12.66 -4.95
N THR A 121 0.76 12.01 -5.96
CA THR A 121 0.54 12.59 -7.29
C THR A 121 -0.92 12.92 -7.56
N ALA A 122 -1.86 12.19 -6.93
CA ALA A 122 -3.28 12.52 -6.95
C ALA A 122 -3.98 11.94 -5.71
N ALA A 123 -5.03 12.58 -5.25
CA ALA A 123 -5.86 12.15 -4.13
C ALA A 123 -7.30 12.65 -4.28
N GLY A 124 -8.21 12.11 -3.45
CA GLY A 124 -9.64 12.33 -3.60
C GLY A 124 -10.18 11.69 -4.88
N CYS A 125 -9.60 10.56 -5.28
CA CYS A 125 -9.91 9.94 -6.56
C CYS A 125 -11.06 8.96 -6.45
N GLN A 126 -12.12 9.19 -7.21
CA GLN A 126 -13.28 8.31 -7.37
C GLN A 126 -13.27 7.67 -8.75
N ALA A 127 -14.12 6.64 -8.92
CA ALA A 127 -14.29 6.02 -10.22
C ALA A 127 -14.74 7.07 -11.25
N GLY A 128 -13.99 7.18 -12.32
CA GLY A 128 -14.25 8.14 -13.38
C GLY A 128 -15.41 7.72 -14.31
N PRO A 129 -15.83 8.60 -15.20
CA PRO A 129 -17.01 8.38 -16.04
C PRO A 129 -16.79 7.39 -17.19
N SER A 130 -15.55 7.00 -17.48
CA SER A 130 -15.24 6.13 -18.62
C SER A 130 -13.85 5.50 -18.52
N ASP A 131 -13.59 4.49 -19.36
CA ASP A 131 -12.27 3.84 -19.45
C ASP A 131 -11.16 4.83 -19.91
N ALA A 132 -11.53 5.87 -20.65
CA ALA A 132 -10.59 6.93 -21.07
C ALA A 132 -10.23 7.89 -19.92
N LYS A 133 -11.12 8.01 -18.91
CA LYS A 133 -10.90 8.74 -17.65
C LYS A 133 -11.33 7.84 -16.50
N PRO A 134 -10.49 6.88 -16.09
CA PRO A 134 -10.86 5.87 -15.10
C PRO A 134 -11.00 6.43 -13.68
N TYR A 135 -10.42 7.60 -13.41
CA TYR A 135 -10.52 8.30 -12.14
C TYR A 135 -10.85 9.78 -12.34
N ASP A 136 -11.61 10.32 -11.41
CA ASP A 136 -11.83 11.76 -11.20
C ASP A 136 -11.28 12.09 -9.81
N CYS A 137 -10.31 13.00 -9.75
CA CYS A 137 -9.55 13.30 -8.55
C CYS A 137 -9.70 14.76 -8.15
N ASP A 138 -9.86 15.04 -6.85
CA ASP A 138 -9.97 16.39 -6.29
C ASP A 138 -8.66 17.16 -6.44
N ILE A 139 -7.53 16.47 -6.25
CA ILE A 139 -6.20 17.00 -6.52
C ILE A 139 -5.40 16.07 -7.44
N SER A 140 -4.67 16.66 -8.38
CA SER A 140 -3.76 15.90 -9.24
C SER A 140 -2.68 16.80 -9.83
N GLY A 141 -1.50 16.23 -10.09
CA GLY A 141 -0.37 16.92 -10.74
C GLY A 141 -0.34 16.83 -12.26
N GLY A 142 -1.44 16.39 -12.88
CA GLY A 142 -1.59 16.26 -14.35
C GLY A 142 -1.10 14.94 -14.92
#